data_a81645705c3eb0f733e2935f2afaf391
#
_entry.id   a81645705c3eb0f733e2935f2afaf391
#
_cell.length_a   1.000
_cell.length_b   1.000
_cell.length_c   1.000
_cell.angle_alpha   90.00
_cell.angle_beta   90.00
_cell.angle_gamma   90.00
#
_symmetry.space_group_name_H-M   'P 1'
#
loop_
_entity.id
_entity.type
_entity.pdbx_description
1 polymer ?
#
loop_
_entity_poly.entity_id
_entity_poly.type
_entity_poly.pdbx_seq_one_letter_code
_entity_poly.pdbx_strand_id
1 'polypeptide(L)'
;DMYEPPFTITNRIVSYVASISEKIGRITLLSDMEAKPHLRKNNRIKSIHSSLKIEANSLSLNQVRDVINGKLVLGEQKEIQEVKNAYDAYEKILELDPYSIDDLKKFHGIMTRYIVEESGDFRRGEEGVFNGEQCIFMAPPAQYVPQLMNELFGWMREAQTKVHPLVLSSVFHYEFVFIHPFSDGNGRMARLWHTAILSKWKPIFEYIPIESQVEKFQEDYYDAIARCHVEGESTFFIEFMLSQIDKILDELSVQISDDYQQIPESVQKLLAVMEYDISYTGNALMEKLGLKSREGFRRNYLRPAME
;
A
#
# COMPACT_ATOMS: atom_id res chain seq x y z
N ASP A 1 -9.22 -21.92 -24.52
CA ASP A 1 -9.88 -21.04 -23.56
C ASP A 1 -8.79 -20.39 -22.69
N MET A 2 -8.96 -19.10 -22.42
CA MET A 2 -8.00 -18.37 -21.57
C MET A 2 -8.20 -18.79 -20.12
N TYR A 3 -7.11 -18.86 -19.37
CA TYR A 3 -7.17 -19.14 -17.93
C TYR A 3 -7.95 -18.03 -17.20
N GLU A 4 -8.89 -18.43 -16.36
CA GLU A 4 -9.61 -17.54 -15.45
C GLU A 4 -9.45 -18.05 -14.03
N PRO A 5 -8.90 -17.22 -13.11
CA PRO A 5 -8.83 -17.58 -11.70
C PRO A 5 -10.23 -17.84 -11.12
N PRO A 6 -10.43 -18.94 -10.37
CA PRO A 6 -11.73 -19.25 -9.80
C PRO A 6 -12.08 -18.30 -8.65
N PHE A 7 -13.22 -17.62 -8.75
CA PHE A 7 -13.84 -16.86 -7.67
C PHE A 7 -15.32 -16.63 -7.95
N THR A 8 -16.08 -16.31 -6.91
CA THR A 8 -17.51 -16.00 -6.99
C THR A 8 -17.78 -14.62 -6.39
N ILE A 9 -18.60 -13.82 -7.06
CA ILE A 9 -19.07 -12.54 -6.50
C ILE A 9 -20.23 -12.82 -5.54
N THR A 10 -19.97 -12.63 -4.25
CA THR A 10 -20.97 -12.80 -3.19
C THR A 10 -21.65 -11.47 -2.85
N ASN A 11 -22.82 -11.53 -2.19
CA ASN A 11 -23.47 -10.34 -1.66
C ASN A 11 -22.58 -9.57 -0.69
N ARG A 12 -21.71 -10.26 0.04
CA ARG A 12 -20.75 -9.65 0.96
C ARG A 12 -19.70 -8.84 0.20
N ILE A 13 -19.18 -9.38 -0.90
CA ILE A 13 -18.26 -8.65 -1.78
C ILE A 13 -18.92 -7.39 -2.34
N VAL A 14 -20.15 -7.51 -2.84
CA VAL A 14 -20.91 -6.35 -3.36
C VAL A 14 -21.09 -5.27 -2.28
N SER A 15 -21.44 -5.66 -1.06
CA SER A 15 -21.61 -4.74 0.06
C SER A 15 -20.30 -4.02 0.42
N TYR A 16 -19.15 -4.71 0.43
CA TYR A 16 -17.86 -4.08 0.66
C TYR A 16 -17.45 -3.14 -0.47
N VAL A 17 -17.66 -3.53 -1.73
CA VAL A 17 -17.36 -2.68 -2.88
C VAL A 17 -18.15 -1.36 -2.79
N ALA A 18 -19.42 -1.43 -2.45
CA ALA A 18 -20.26 -0.25 -2.27
C ALA A 18 -19.78 0.62 -1.10
N SER A 19 -19.52 0.04 0.07
CA SER A 19 -19.05 0.73 1.26
C SER A 19 -17.69 1.41 1.03
N ILE A 20 -16.73 0.69 0.47
CA ILE A 20 -15.39 1.21 0.17
C ILE A 20 -15.48 2.37 -0.83
N SER A 21 -16.26 2.22 -1.90
CA SER A 21 -16.42 3.26 -2.92
C SER A 21 -17.02 4.54 -2.35
N GLU A 22 -18.00 4.43 -1.46
CA GLU A 22 -18.59 5.56 -0.77
C GLU A 22 -17.57 6.26 0.16
N LYS A 23 -16.82 5.48 0.96
CA LYS A 23 -15.79 6.01 1.88
C LYS A 23 -14.66 6.71 1.13
N ILE A 24 -14.19 6.13 0.03
CA ILE A 24 -13.18 6.76 -0.84
C ILE A 24 -13.70 8.09 -1.40
N GLY A 25 -14.95 8.15 -1.84
CA GLY A 25 -15.57 9.38 -2.32
C GLY A 25 -15.59 10.47 -1.24
N ARG A 26 -15.99 10.12 -0.02
CA ARG A 26 -16.00 11.06 1.13
C ARG A 26 -14.59 11.54 1.50
N ILE A 27 -13.63 10.64 1.62
CA ILE A 27 -12.24 10.98 1.96
C ILE A 27 -11.65 11.90 0.90
N THR A 28 -11.88 11.64 -0.38
CA THR A 28 -11.40 12.48 -1.49
C THR A 28 -12.00 13.90 -1.44
N LEU A 29 -13.26 14.04 -1.03
CA LEU A 29 -13.91 15.33 -0.89
C LEU A 29 -13.46 16.11 0.37
N LEU A 30 -13.20 15.42 1.47
CA LEU A 30 -12.87 16.02 2.76
C LEU A 30 -11.38 16.28 2.95
N SER A 31 -10.54 15.47 2.30
CA SER A 31 -9.09 15.60 2.39
C SER A 31 -8.54 15.94 1.03
N ASP A 32 -8.02 17.15 0.90
CA ASP A 32 -6.98 17.40 -0.09
C ASP A 32 -5.73 16.69 0.38
N MET A 33 -5.71 15.34 0.17
CA MET A 33 -4.57 14.49 0.56
C MET A 33 -3.30 14.91 -0.20
N GLU A 34 -3.45 15.52 -1.38
CA GLU A 34 -2.34 16.12 -2.12
C GLU A 34 -1.76 17.32 -1.36
N ALA A 35 -2.58 18.03 -0.60
CA ALA A 35 -2.15 19.17 0.23
C ALA A 35 -1.56 18.78 1.59
N LYS A 36 -1.50 17.47 1.96
CA LYS A 36 -1.02 16.99 3.26
C LYS A 36 0.21 16.08 3.14
N PRO A 37 1.40 16.62 2.79
CA PRO A 37 2.61 15.81 2.57
C PRO A 37 3.05 15.00 3.80
N HIS A 38 2.81 15.51 5.01
CA HIS A 38 3.13 14.78 6.24
C HIS A 38 2.26 13.53 6.43
N LEU A 39 0.97 13.62 6.17
CA LEU A 39 0.06 12.49 6.27
C LEU A 39 0.42 11.41 5.23
N ARG A 40 0.70 11.82 4.00
CA ARG A 40 1.15 10.93 2.93
C ARG A 40 2.44 10.20 3.31
N LYS A 41 3.45 10.94 3.77
CA LYS A 41 4.72 10.38 4.19
C LYS A 41 4.56 9.43 5.38
N ASN A 42 3.78 9.81 6.39
CA ASN A 42 3.52 8.95 7.56
C ASN A 42 2.79 7.67 7.16
N ASN A 43 1.80 7.73 6.30
CA ASN A 43 1.08 6.55 5.83
C ASN A 43 1.97 5.64 4.97
N ARG A 44 2.85 6.21 4.15
CA ARG A 44 3.86 5.46 3.40
C ARG A 44 4.82 4.72 4.33
N ILE A 45 5.30 5.38 5.38
CA ILE A 45 6.16 4.77 6.40
C ILE A 45 5.43 3.64 7.10
N LYS A 46 4.15 3.81 7.45
CA LYS A 46 3.32 2.74 8.04
C LYS A 46 3.17 1.55 7.11
N SER A 47 2.89 1.76 5.82
CA SER A 47 2.81 0.70 4.81
C SER A 47 4.11 -0.10 4.74
N ILE A 48 5.25 0.58 4.64
CA ILE A 48 6.56 -0.06 4.56
C ILE A 48 6.87 -0.84 5.83
N HIS A 49 6.72 -0.22 7.00
CA HIS A 49 6.95 -0.87 8.29
C HIS A 49 6.10 -2.14 8.45
N SER A 50 4.80 -2.04 8.19
CA SER A 50 3.88 -3.18 8.34
C SER A 50 4.17 -4.28 7.34
N SER A 51 4.43 -3.94 6.07
CA SER A 51 4.78 -4.93 5.05
C SER A 51 6.05 -5.70 5.40
N LEU A 52 7.07 -5.02 5.95
CA LEU A 52 8.31 -5.66 6.38
C LEU A 52 8.12 -6.46 7.67
N LYS A 53 7.31 -5.98 8.60
CA LYS A 53 7.03 -6.67 9.86
C LYS A 53 6.31 -8.01 9.64
N ILE A 54 5.44 -8.10 8.64
CA ILE A 54 4.83 -9.37 8.20
C ILE A 54 5.91 -10.39 7.82
N GLU A 55 7.00 -9.94 7.22
CA GLU A 55 8.15 -10.76 6.82
C GLU A 55 9.23 -10.86 7.93
N ALA A 56 8.84 -10.65 9.17
CA ALA A 56 9.69 -10.75 10.36
C ALA A 56 10.84 -9.73 10.47
N ASN A 57 10.80 -8.61 9.74
CA ASN A 57 11.72 -7.50 9.99
C ASN A 57 11.43 -6.90 11.37
N SER A 58 12.47 -6.77 12.19
CA SER A 58 12.35 -6.40 13.62
C SER A 58 12.42 -4.89 13.89
N LEU A 59 12.69 -4.08 12.88
CA LEU A 59 12.80 -2.63 13.05
C LEU A 59 11.48 -2.00 13.48
N SER A 60 11.52 -1.12 14.47
CA SER A 60 10.35 -0.36 14.92
C SER A 60 9.91 0.67 13.86
N LEU A 61 8.69 1.18 13.99
CA LEU A 61 8.18 2.25 13.13
C LEU A 61 9.11 3.48 13.13
N ASN A 62 9.65 3.86 14.31
CA ASN A 62 10.58 4.98 14.43
C ASN A 62 11.93 4.69 13.75
N GLN A 63 12.45 3.46 13.87
CA GLN A 63 13.67 3.06 13.18
C GLN A 63 13.49 3.05 11.66
N VAL A 64 12.36 2.55 11.15
CA VAL A 64 12.02 2.61 9.72
C VAL A 64 11.97 4.06 9.24
N ARG A 65 11.31 4.95 10.00
CA ARG A 65 11.28 6.40 9.70
C ARG A 65 12.67 7.00 9.66
N ASP A 66 13.52 6.67 10.61
CA ASP A 66 14.89 7.17 10.68
C ASP A 66 15.75 6.71 9.50
N VAL A 67 15.62 5.43 9.09
CA VAL A 67 16.28 4.92 7.87
C VAL A 67 15.83 5.69 6.63
N ILE A 68 14.51 5.90 6.47
CA ILE A 68 13.95 6.64 5.32
C ILE A 68 14.44 8.10 5.32
N ASN A 69 14.60 8.70 6.49
CA ASN A 69 15.12 10.07 6.64
C ASN A 69 16.67 10.17 6.56
N GLY A 70 17.37 9.08 6.28
CA GLY A 70 18.82 9.05 6.14
C GLY A 70 19.60 9.12 7.44
N LYS A 71 18.94 8.89 8.59
CA LYS A 71 19.60 8.86 9.90
C LYS A 71 20.27 7.50 10.13
N LEU A 72 21.29 7.52 10.99
CA LEU A 72 21.96 6.29 11.44
C LEU A 72 21.02 5.49 12.34
N VAL A 73 20.81 4.22 12.01
CA VAL A 73 20.01 3.28 12.80
C VAL A 73 20.87 2.07 13.13
N LEU A 74 20.82 1.65 14.39
CA LEU A 74 21.43 0.39 14.84
C LEU A 74 20.45 -0.77 14.55
N GLY A 75 20.90 -1.74 13.78
CA GLY A 75 20.11 -2.91 13.39
C GLY A 75 20.90 -3.79 12.41
N GLU A 76 20.30 -4.90 12.03
CA GLU A 76 20.90 -5.78 11.03
C GLU A 76 20.96 -5.10 9.66
N GLN A 77 22.10 -5.22 8.97
CA GLN A 77 22.31 -4.59 7.66
C GLN A 77 21.25 -5.02 6.63
N LYS A 78 20.85 -6.30 6.69
CA LYS A 78 19.80 -6.85 5.82
C LYS A 78 18.47 -6.12 6.06
N GLU A 79 18.04 -5.96 7.31
CA GLU A 79 16.78 -5.31 7.66
C GLU A 79 16.77 -3.83 7.27
N ILE A 80 17.88 -3.13 7.47
CA ILE A 80 18.05 -1.73 7.02
C ILE A 80 17.96 -1.64 5.50
N GLN A 81 18.60 -2.58 4.78
CA GLN A 81 18.54 -2.62 3.33
C GLN A 81 17.12 -2.91 2.81
N GLU A 82 16.37 -3.78 3.49
CA GLU A 82 14.96 -4.04 3.17
C GLU A 82 14.10 -2.77 3.24
N VAL A 83 14.31 -1.93 4.25
CA VAL A 83 13.61 -0.64 4.37
C VAL A 83 13.93 0.28 3.19
N LYS A 84 15.20 0.43 2.84
CA LYS A 84 15.64 1.27 1.70
C LYS A 84 15.02 0.77 0.39
N ASN A 85 15.05 -0.52 0.17
CA ASN A 85 14.49 -1.14 -1.04
C ASN A 85 12.97 -0.94 -1.12
N ALA A 86 12.25 -1.19 -0.02
CA ALA A 86 10.81 -1.00 0.02
C ALA A 86 10.44 0.47 -0.21
N TYR A 87 11.15 1.40 0.41
CA TYR A 87 10.93 2.83 0.19
C TYR A 87 11.10 3.21 -1.28
N ASP A 88 12.19 2.77 -1.93
CA ASP A 88 12.43 3.04 -3.34
C ASP A 88 11.34 2.45 -4.25
N ALA A 89 10.83 1.26 -3.93
CA ALA A 89 9.77 0.63 -4.70
C ALA A 89 8.43 1.38 -4.54
N TYR A 90 8.05 1.72 -3.31
CA TYR A 90 6.80 2.46 -3.04
C TYR A 90 6.83 3.89 -3.61
N GLU A 91 7.96 4.59 -3.59
CA GLU A 91 8.09 5.92 -4.19
C GLU A 91 7.85 5.91 -5.71
N LYS A 92 8.11 4.79 -6.37
CA LYS A 92 7.93 4.61 -7.82
C LYS A 92 6.64 3.91 -8.20
N ILE A 93 5.72 3.70 -7.26
CA ILE A 93 4.52 2.87 -7.48
C ILE A 93 3.65 3.36 -8.66
N LEU A 94 3.59 4.67 -8.89
CA LEU A 94 2.82 5.25 -10.00
C LEU A 94 3.49 5.10 -11.37
N GLU A 95 4.79 4.79 -11.40
CA GLU A 95 5.55 4.57 -12.63
C GLU A 95 5.36 3.17 -13.20
N LEU A 96 4.95 2.19 -12.37
CA LEU A 96 4.79 0.81 -12.80
C LEU A 96 3.48 0.59 -13.57
N ASP A 97 3.56 -0.30 -14.56
CA ASP A 97 2.39 -0.90 -15.18
C ASP A 97 2.03 -2.21 -14.46
N PRO A 98 0.92 -2.26 -13.70
CA PRO A 98 0.55 -3.45 -12.95
C PRO A 98 0.17 -4.63 -13.82
N TYR A 99 0.05 -4.45 -15.14
CA TYR A 99 -0.29 -5.48 -16.11
C TYR A 99 0.94 -5.99 -16.91
N SER A 100 2.15 -5.55 -16.52
CA SER A 100 3.42 -5.90 -17.14
C SER A 100 4.25 -6.84 -16.25
N ILE A 101 4.61 -8.03 -16.78
CA ILE A 101 5.54 -8.95 -16.11
C ILE A 101 6.96 -8.35 -16.05
N ASP A 102 7.37 -7.59 -17.05
CA ASP A 102 8.68 -6.95 -17.05
C ASP A 102 8.78 -5.93 -15.91
N ASP A 103 7.72 -5.16 -15.69
CA ASP A 103 7.64 -4.25 -14.54
C ASP A 103 7.62 -5.01 -13.22
N LEU A 104 6.91 -6.14 -13.14
CA LEU A 104 6.93 -7.00 -11.94
C LEU A 104 8.36 -7.44 -11.60
N LYS A 105 9.11 -7.94 -12.56
CA LYS A 105 10.51 -8.36 -12.38
C LYS A 105 11.40 -7.17 -12.02
N LYS A 106 11.23 -6.03 -12.68
CA LYS A 106 11.96 -4.81 -12.37
C LYS A 106 11.74 -4.36 -10.92
N PHE A 107 10.49 -4.31 -10.47
CA PHE A 107 10.17 -3.91 -9.10
C PHE A 107 10.57 -4.94 -8.05
N HIS A 108 10.51 -6.23 -8.38
CA HIS A 108 11.11 -7.25 -7.53
C HIS A 108 12.63 -7.04 -7.40
N GLY A 109 13.30 -6.69 -8.49
CA GLY A 109 14.71 -6.33 -8.47
C GLY A 109 15.01 -5.13 -7.56
N ILE A 110 14.15 -4.11 -7.53
CA ILE A 110 14.26 -2.97 -6.60
C ILE A 110 14.03 -3.43 -5.17
N MET A 111 12.97 -4.21 -4.93
CA MET A 111 12.57 -4.66 -3.60
C MET A 111 13.60 -5.57 -2.92
N THR A 112 14.37 -6.33 -3.69
CA THR A 112 15.24 -7.40 -3.21
C THR A 112 16.73 -7.20 -3.50
N ARG A 113 17.12 -6.08 -4.11
CA ARG A 113 18.53 -5.80 -4.46
C ARG A 113 19.42 -5.86 -3.22
N TYR A 114 20.60 -6.44 -3.38
CA TYR A 114 21.62 -6.67 -2.34
C TYR A 114 21.18 -7.63 -1.22
N ILE A 115 20.03 -8.31 -1.34
CA ILE A 115 19.50 -9.22 -0.34
C ILE A 115 19.32 -10.62 -0.92
N VAL A 116 18.82 -10.70 -2.16
CA VAL A 116 18.46 -11.95 -2.84
C VAL A 116 19.32 -12.13 -4.08
N GLU A 117 19.87 -13.33 -4.28
CA GLU A 117 20.72 -13.64 -5.43
C GLU A 117 19.91 -13.59 -6.75
N GLU A 118 18.71 -14.17 -6.75
CA GLU A 118 17.81 -14.20 -7.93
C GLU A 118 16.93 -12.94 -8.03
N SER A 119 17.44 -11.78 -7.59
CA SER A 119 16.70 -10.51 -7.61
C SER A 119 16.27 -10.14 -9.03
N GLY A 120 14.97 -9.97 -9.24
CA GLY A 120 14.37 -9.64 -10.53
C GLY A 120 14.08 -10.83 -11.44
N ASP A 121 14.37 -12.05 -11.02
CA ASP A 121 14.13 -13.29 -11.78
C ASP A 121 13.16 -14.22 -11.04
N PHE A 122 12.38 -15.00 -11.81
CA PHE A 122 11.58 -16.07 -11.24
C PHE A 122 12.47 -17.16 -10.63
N ARG A 123 11.98 -17.76 -9.55
CA ARG A 123 12.69 -18.84 -8.85
C ARG A 123 12.97 -20.05 -9.72
N ARG A 124 14.07 -20.70 -9.42
CA ARG A 124 14.49 -21.99 -10.01
C ARG A 124 14.28 -23.15 -9.06
N GLY A 125 14.19 -22.85 -7.75
CA GLY A 125 13.98 -23.83 -6.68
C GLY A 125 12.51 -24.01 -6.32
N GLU A 126 12.24 -25.06 -5.56
CA GLU A 126 10.93 -25.31 -4.96
C GLU A 126 10.73 -24.42 -3.74
N GLU A 127 9.52 -23.91 -3.57
CA GLU A 127 9.16 -22.98 -2.50
C GLU A 127 7.79 -23.32 -1.90
N GLY A 128 7.51 -22.75 -0.71
CA GLY A 128 6.23 -22.88 -0.03
C GLY A 128 5.79 -21.57 0.61
N VAL A 129 4.53 -21.50 0.99
CA VAL A 129 3.97 -20.39 1.79
C VAL A 129 3.97 -20.82 3.25
N PHE A 130 4.56 -20.00 4.11
CA PHE A 130 4.74 -20.29 5.52
C PHE A 130 4.15 -19.21 6.41
N ASN A 131 3.67 -19.63 7.57
CA ASN A 131 3.39 -18.76 8.72
C ASN A 131 4.32 -19.20 9.86
N GLY A 132 5.41 -18.46 10.06
CA GLY A 132 6.49 -18.91 10.92
C GLY A 132 7.11 -20.23 10.40
N GLU A 133 7.14 -21.26 11.24
CA GLU A 133 7.63 -22.60 10.86
C GLU A 133 6.55 -23.50 10.22
N GLN A 134 5.30 -23.07 10.25
CA GLN A 134 4.18 -23.84 9.70
C GLN A 134 4.06 -23.62 8.20
N CYS A 135 4.23 -24.69 7.43
CA CYS A 135 3.95 -24.69 5.99
C CYS A 135 2.42 -24.63 5.77
N ILE A 136 1.95 -23.56 5.14
CA ILE A 136 0.54 -23.40 4.76
C ILE A 136 0.24 -24.26 3.54
N PHE A 137 1.07 -24.17 2.51
CA PHE A 137 1.05 -25.05 1.34
C PHE A 137 2.37 -24.94 0.56
N MET A 138 2.62 -25.95 -0.28
CA MET A 138 3.73 -25.93 -1.24
C MET A 138 3.29 -25.25 -2.53
N ALA A 139 4.11 -24.33 -3.03
CA ALA A 139 3.87 -23.66 -4.30
C ALA A 139 4.00 -24.62 -5.49
N PRO A 140 3.42 -24.28 -6.66
CA PRO A 140 3.61 -25.06 -7.88
C PRO A 140 5.10 -25.27 -8.22
N PRO A 141 5.46 -26.38 -8.89
CA PRO A 141 6.85 -26.62 -9.31
C PRO A 141 7.42 -25.44 -10.12
N ALA A 142 8.69 -25.11 -9.87
CA ALA A 142 9.36 -23.95 -10.47
C ALA A 142 9.27 -23.90 -12.00
N GLN A 143 9.30 -25.04 -12.67
CA GLN A 143 9.20 -25.13 -14.12
C GLN A 143 7.90 -24.57 -14.70
N TYR A 144 6.81 -24.52 -13.92
CA TYR A 144 5.51 -24.00 -14.36
C TYR A 144 5.32 -22.51 -14.04
N VAL A 145 6.18 -21.91 -13.21
CA VAL A 145 6.05 -20.52 -12.81
C VAL A 145 5.94 -19.54 -13.99
N PRO A 146 6.80 -19.59 -15.03
CA PRO A 146 6.67 -18.68 -16.17
C PRO A 146 5.32 -18.78 -16.88
N GLN A 147 4.81 -20.01 -17.07
CA GLN A 147 3.51 -20.22 -17.70
C GLN A 147 2.38 -19.65 -16.84
N LEU A 148 2.34 -20.00 -15.53
CA LEU A 148 1.32 -19.57 -14.60
C LEU A 148 1.28 -18.02 -14.48
N MET A 149 2.46 -17.39 -14.45
CA MET A 149 2.54 -15.92 -14.44
C MET A 149 2.05 -15.29 -15.74
N ASN A 150 2.36 -15.88 -16.88
CA ASN A 150 1.84 -15.40 -18.17
C ASN A 150 0.31 -15.53 -18.24
N GLU A 151 -0.25 -16.62 -17.74
CA GLU A 151 -1.69 -16.86 -17.65
C GLU A 151 -2.37 -15.85 -16.73
N LEU A 152 -1.82 -15.61 -15.54
CA LEU A 152 -2.34 -14.65 -14.57
C LEU A 152 -2.34 -13.22 -15.15
N PHE A 153 -1.24 -12.78 -15.73
CA PHE A 153 -1.13 -11.44 -16.32
C PHE A 153 -1.97 -11.31 -17.60
N GLY A 154 -2.12 -12.40 -18.37
CA GLY A 154 -3.03 -12.46 -19.49
C GLY A 154 -4.47 -12.22 -19.08
N TRP A 155 -4.93 -12.94 -18.05
CA TRP A 155 -6.24 -12.73 -17.44
C TRP A 155 -6.41 -11.29 -16.93
N MET A 156 -5.45 -10.75 -16.21
CA MET A 156 -5.55 -9.39 -15.68
C MET A 156 -5.75 -8.33 -16.77
N ARG A 157 -5.02 -8.43 -17.86
CA ARG A 157 -5.15 -7.49 -19.00
C ARG A 157 -6.54 -7.47 -19.60
N GLU A 158 -7.23 -8.61 -19.62
CA GLU A 158 -8.61 -8.68 -20.11
C GLU A 158 -9.64 -8.31 -19.03
N ALA A 159 -9.37 -8.73 -17.79
CA ALA A 159 -10.27 -8.53 -16.67
C ALA A 159 -10.34 -7.06 -16.21
N GLN A 160 -9.31 -6.25 -16.45
CA GLN A 160 -9.26 -4.86 -15.99
C GLN A 160 -10.44 -3.99 -16.43
N THR A 161 -11.13 -4.35 -17.51
CA THR A 161 -12.31 -3.64 -18.03
C THR A 161 -13.63 -4.29 -17.61
N LYS A 162 -13.59 -5.47 -16.99
CA LYS A 162 -14.77 -6.29 -16.67
C LYS A 162 -14.93 -6.54 -15.18
N VAL A 163 -13.83 -6.61 -14.44
CA VAL A 163 -13.80 -6.92 -13.01
C VAL A 163 -13.45 -5.65 -12.23
N HIS A 164 -14.21 -5.36 -11.18
CA HIS A 164 -13.96 -4.19 -10.35
C HIS A 164 -12.54 -4.23 -9.76
N PRO A 165 -11.78 -3.12 -9.74
CA PRO A 165 -10.40 -3.09 -9.25
C PRO A 165 -10.19 -3.64 -7.84
N LEU A 166 -11.14 -3.43 -6.93
CA LEU A 166 -11.11 -4.00 -5.58
C LEU A 166 -11.13 -5.54 -5.60
N VAL A 167 -11.89 -6.13 -6.49
CA VAL A 167 -11.95 -7.59 -6.68
C VAL A 167 -10.70 -8.07 -7.42
N LEU A 168 -10.37 -7.46 -8.54
CA LEU A 168 -9.23 -7.84 -9.38
C LEU A 168 -7.91 -7.83 -8.59
N SER A 169 -7.68 -6.79 -7.78
CA SER A 169 -6.48 -6.69 -6.95
C SER A 169 -6.38 -7.78 -5.90
N SER A 170 -7.53 -8.18 -5.32
CA SER A 170 -7.59 -9.24 -4.32
C SER A 170 -7.39 -10.62 -4.96
N VAL A 171 -7.96 -10.88 -6.12
CA VAL A 171 -7.72 -12.11 -6.90
C VAL A 171 -6.26 -12.23 -7.27
N PHE A 172 -5.69 -11.16 -7.83
CA PHE A 172 -4.26 -11.14 -8.18
C PHE A 172 -3.39 -11.45 -6.97
N HIS A 173 -3.65 -10.81 -5.83
CA HIS A 173 -2.87 -10.99 -4.61
C HIS A 173 -2.84 -12.47 -4.19
N TYR A 174 -4.01 -13.11 -4.15
CA TYR A 174 -4.10 -14.53 -3.81
C TYR A 174 -3.38 -15.42 -4.82
N GLU A 175 -3.67 -15.27 -6.11
CA GLU A 175 -3.05 -16.07 -7.17
C GLU A 175 -1.51 -15.91 -7.20
N PHE A 176 -1.04 -14.70 -6.98
CA PHE A 176 0.39 -14.40 -6.91
C PHE A 176 1.06 -15.12 -5.73
N VAL A 177 0.45 -15.06 -4.55
CA VAL A 177 0.95 -15.77 -3.36
C VAL A 177 0.90 -17.28 -3.57
N PHE A 178 -0.13 -17.81 -4.24
CA PHE A 178 -0.25 -19.22 -4.59
C PHE A 178 0.85 -19.67 -5.53
N ILE A 179 1.10 -18.94 -6.62
CA ILE A 179 2.17 -19.25 -7.59
C ILE A 179 3.55 -19.12 -6.95
N HIS A 180 3.70 -18.14 -6.06
CA HIS A 180 4.94 -17.87 -5.32
C HIS A 180 6.14 -17.75 -6.25
N PRO A 181 6.14 -16.78 -7.20
CA PRO A 181 7.02 -16.82 -8.38
C PRO A 181 8.49 -16.55 -8.08
N PHE A 182 8.83 -15.99 -6.93
CA PHE A 182 10.20 -15.61 -6.57
C PHE A 182 10.75 -16.47 -5.42
N SER A 183 12.07 -16.52 -5.28
CA SER A 183 12.72 -17.21 -4.17
C SER A 183 12.55 -16.51 -2.81
N ASP A 184 12.35 -15.18 -2.83
CA ASP A 184 12.04 -14.37 -1.66
C ASP A 184 11.33 -13.09 -2.12
N GLY A 185 10.60 -12.43 -1.21
CA GLY A 185 9.93 -11.17 -1.48
C GLY A 185 8.53 -11.30 -2.08
N ASN A 186 7.97 -12.50 -2.17
CA ASN A 186 6.63 -12.71 -2.75
C ASN A 186 5.54 -11.96 -1.97
N GLY A 187 5.52 -12.01 -0.65
CA GLY A 187 4.55 -11.29 0.16
C GLY A 187 4.66 -9.77 0.01
N ARG A 188 5.87 -9.24 0.06
CA ARG A 188 6.13 -7.79 -0.17
C ARG A 188 5.68 -7.34 -1.55
N MET A 189 5.96 -8.13 -2.58
CA MET A 189 5.53 -7.85 -3.95
C MET A 189 4.02 -7.97 -4.14
N ALA A 190 3.37 -8.97 -3.53
CA ALA A 190 1.91 -9.11 -3.57
C ALA A 190 1.20 -7.87 -2.99
N ARG A 191 1.67 -7.37 -1.85
CA ARG A 191 1.12 -6.18 -1.21
C ARG A 191 1.38 -4.91 -1.99
N LEU A 192 2.61 -4.71 -2.49
CA LEU A 192 2.94 -3.58 -3.37
C LEU A 192 2.04 -3.58 -4.62
N TRP A 193 1.89 -4.73 -5.26
CA TRP A 193 1.12 -4.86 -6.50
C TRP A 193 -0.38 -4.66 -6.30
N HIS A 194 -0.90 -5.14 -5.18
CA HIS A 194 -2.27 -4.88 -4.75
C HIS A 194 -2.55 -3.38 -4.68
N THR A 195 -1.67 -2.64 -3.98
CA THR A 195 -1.75 -1.18 -3.88
C THR A 195 -1.58 -0.51 -5.24
N ALA A 196 -0.68 -1.00 -6.09
CA ALA A 196 -0.47 -0.46 -7.43
C ALA A 196 -1.73 -0.57 -8.32
N ILE A 197 -2.39 -1.72 -8.31
CA ILE A 197 -3.64 -1.93 -9.06
C ILE A 197 -4.72 -0.95 -8.57
N LEU A 198 -4.89 -0.82 -7.25
CA LEU A 198 -5.86 0.09 -6.66
C LEU A 198 -5.54 1.56 -6.93
N SER A 199 -4.26 1.93 -6.95
CA SER A 199 -3.80 3.30 -7.24
C SER A 199 -4.09 3.72 -8.69
N LYS A 200 -4.11 2.80 -9.63
CA LYS A 200 -4.54 3.07 -11.01
C LYS A 200 -6.04 3.39 -11.10
N TRP A 201 -6.84 2.82 -10.23
CA TRP A 201 -8.27 3.11 -10.13
C TRP A 201 -8.53 4.41 -9.38
N LYS A 202 -7.94 4.56 -8.20
CA LYS A 202 -8.06 5.74 -7.32
C LYS A 202 -6.68 6.08 -6.74
N PRO A 203 -6.04 7.17 -7.17
CA PRO A 203 -4.69 7.55 -6.74
C PRO A 203 -4.49 7.62 -5.22
N ILE A 204 -5.55 7.92 -4.45
CA ILE A 204 -5.50 7.98 -3.00
C ILE A 204 -5.00 6.66 -2.36
N PHE A 205 -5.22 5.51 -3.02
CA PHE A 205 -4.74 4.22 -2.52
C PHE A 205 -3.22 4.13 -2.41
N GLU A 206 -2.47 4.98 -3.09
CA GLU A 206 -1.02 5.09 -2.90
C GLU A 206 -0.64 5.39 -1.44
N TYR A 207 -1.53 6.05 -0.71
CA TYR A 207 -1.30 6.51 0.66
C TYR A 207 -2.21 5.86 1.70
N ILE A 208 -2.98 4.85 1.33
CA ILE A 208 -3.81 4.09 2.28
C ILE A 208 -2.98 2.90 2.77
N PRO A 209 -2.62 2.83 4.07
CA PRO A 209 -1.74 1.78 4.59
C PRO A 209 -2.50 0.47 4.83
N ILE A 210 -2.94 -0.19 3.75
CA ILE A 210 -3.64 -1.49 3.78
C ILE A 210 -2.78 -2.54 4.50
N GLU A 211 -1.48 -2.47 4.33
CA GLU A 211 -0.49 -3.35 4.96
C GLU A 211 -0.58 -3.32 6.49
N SER A 212 -0.96 -2.17 7.07
CA SER A 212 -1.14 -2.05 8.53
C SER A 212 -2.29 -2.93 9.03
N GLN A 213 -3.37 -3.06 8.27
CA GLN A 213 -4.47 -3.94 8.61
C GLN A 213 -4.09 -5.42 8.40
N VAL A 214 -3.39 -5.73 7.33
CA VAL A 214 -2.90 -7.10 7.07
C VAL A 214 -1.94 -7.53 8.20
N GLU A 215 -1.04 -6.66 8.64
CA GLU A 215 -0.13 -6.93 9.77
C GLU A 215 -0.89 -7.13 11.07
N LYS A 216 -1.85 -6.27 11.38
CA LYS A 216 -2.68 -6.34 12.58
C LYS A 216 -3.51 -7.63 12.66
N PHE A 217 -3.96 -8.14 11.52
CA PHE A 217 -4.75 -9.36 11.37
C PHE A 217 -3.98 -10.46 10.61
N GLN A 218 -2.70 -10.61 10.90
CA GLN A 218 -1.80 -11.48 10.15
C GLN A 218 -2.21 -12.94 10.19
N GLU A 219 -2.71 -13.45 11.33
CA GLU A 219 -3.20 -14.83 11.42
C GLU A 219 -4.41 -15.05 10.51
N ASP A 220 -5.38 -14.13 10.55
CA ASP A 220 -6.56 -14.19 9.67
C ASP A 220 -6.18 -14.11 8.18
N TYR A 221 -5.13 -13.34 7.86
CA TYR A 221 -4.59 -13.25 6.51
C TYR A 221 -4.06 -14.61 6.02
N TYR A 222 -3.25 -15.30 6.82
CA TYR A 222 -2.75 -16.62 6.46
C TYR A 222 -3.84 -17.70 6.48
N ASP A 223 -4.78 -17.61 7.39
CA ASP A 223 -5.94 -18.51 7.44
C ASP A 223 -6.81 -18.37 6.19
N ALA A 224 -7.02 -17.14 5.71
CA ALA A 224 -7.74 -16.89 4.47
C ALA A 224 -7.03 -17.51 3.25
N ILE A 225 -5.71 -17.38 3.16
CA ILE A 225 -4.90 -18.02 2.11
C ILE A 225 -5.03 -19.55 2.19
N ALA A 226 -4.86 -20.13 3.38
CA ALA A 226 -4.94 -21.59 3.59
C ALA A 226 -6.31 -22.13 3.21
N ARG A 227 -7.38 -21.43 3.61
CA ARG A 227 -8.76 -21.82 3.27
C ARG A 227 -8.99 -21.80 1.78
N CYS A 228 -8.59 -20.74 1.09
CA CYS A 228 -8.74 -20.64 -0.37
C CYS A 228 -7.94 -21.72 -1.10
N HIS A 229 -6.77 -22.10 -0.56
CA HIS A 229 -6.00 -23.23 -1.12
C HIS A 229 -6.79 -24.54 -1.07
N VAL A 230 -7.47 -24.81 0.05
CA VAL A 230 -8.30 -26.02 0.22
C VAL A 230 -9.55 -25.97 -0.66
N GLU A 231 -10.21 -24.82 -0.74
CA GLU A 231 -11.43 -24.63 -1.52
C GLU A 231 -11.17 -24.55 -3.04
N GLY A 232 -9.93 -24.24 -3.45
CA GLY A 232 -9.56 -24.09 -4.85
C GLY A 232 -10.10 -22.83 -5.53
N GLU A 233 -10.47 -21.82 -4.74
CA GLU A 233 -10.95 -20.52 -5.22
C GLU A 233 -10.60 -19.39 -4.26
N SER A 234 -10.56 -18.13 -4.75
CA SER A 234 -10.11 -16.99 -3.96
C SER A 234 -11.20 -16.17 -3.27
N THR A 235 -12.46 -16.59 -3.32
CA THR A 235 -13.61 -15.82 -2.83
C THR A 235 -13.46 -15.37 -1.37
N PHE A 236 -13.05 -16.28 -0.49
CA PHE A 236 -12.87 -15.95 0.93
C PHE A 236 -11.75 -14.94 1.15
N PHE A 237 -10.66 -15.04 0.39
CA PHE A 237 -9.56 -14.06 0.44
C PHE A 237 -10.00 -12.68 -0.06
N ILE A 238 -10.83 -12.63 -1.09
CA ILE A 238 -11.42 -11.36 -1.58
C ILE A 238 -12.24 -10.71 -0.45
N GLU A 239 -13.13 -11.46 0.18
CA GLU A 239 -13.95 -10.97 1.29
C GLU A 239 -13.08 -10.47 2.46
N PHE A 240 -12.03 -11.21 2.80
CA PHE A 240 -11.08 -10.80 3.84
C PHE A 240 -10.40 -9.47 3.49
N MET A 241 -9.80 -9.37 2.30
CA MET A 241 -9.07 -8.16 1.89
C MET A 241 -10.00 -6.94 1.81
N LEU A 242 -11.20 -7.09 1.27
CA LEU A 242 -12.17 -6.01 1.22
C LEU A 242 -12.61 -5.57 2.62
N SER A 243 -12.76 -6.50 3.57
CA SER A 243 -13.06 -6.15 4.96
C SER A 243 -11.94 -5.35 5.61
N GLN A 244 -10.67 -5.66 5.30
CA GLN A 244 -9.52 -4.91 5.81
C GLN A 244 -9.43 -3.50 5.21
N ILE A 245 -9.67 -3.38 3.91
CA ILE A 245 -9.72 -2.07 3.24
C ILE A 245 -10.85 -1.21 3.81
N ASP A 246 -12.02 -1.78 4.03
CA ASP A 246 -13.15 -1.07 4.62
C ASP A 246 -12.83 -0.53 6.03
N LYS A 247 -12.17 -1.34 6.86
CA LYS A 247 -11.73 -0.94 8.22
C LYS A 247 -10.69 0.17 8.21
N ILE A 248 -9.65 0.08 7.36
CA ILE A 248 -8.62 1.12 7.33
C ILE A 248 -9.18 2.47 6.85
N LEU A 249 -10.18 2.45 5.97
CA LEU A 249 -10.86 3.67 5.53
C LEU A 249 -11.67 4.32 6.65
N ASP A 250 -12.29 3.54 7.53
CA ASP A 250 -12.94 4.07 8.74
C ASP A 250 -11.92 4.72 9.68
N GLU A 251 -10.80 4.07 9.94
CA GLU A 251 -9.72 4.62 10.79
C GLU A 251 -9.16 5.93 10.23
N LEU A 252 -8.91 6.00 8.92
CA LEU A 252 -8.44 7.22 8.25
C LEU A 252 -9.47 8.35 8.31
N SER A 253 -10.75 8.05 8.18
CA SER A 253 -11.82 9.05 8.28
C SER A 253 -11.85 9.70 9.65
N VAL A 254 -11.65 8.92 10.71
CA VAL A 254 -11.55 9.43 12.09
C VAL A 254 -10.31 10.31 12.25
N GLN A 255 -9.14 9.85 11.81
CA GLN A 255 -7.90 10.64 11.90
C GLN A 255 -8.01 11.98 11.17
N ILE A 256 -8.57 11.99 9.96
CA ILE A 256 -8.77 13.23 9.20
C ILE A 256 -9.71 14.18 9.95
N SER A 257 -10.76 13.67 10.57
CA SER A 257 -11.71 14.46 11.35
C SER A 257 -11.06 15.03 12.61
N ASP A 258 -10.31 14.26 13.33
CA ASP A 258 -9.64 14.66 14.56
C ASP A 258 -8.51 15.66 14.29
N ASP A 259 -7.70 15.43 13.27
CA ASP A 259 -6.67 16.37 12.84
C ASP A 259 -7.28 17.72 12.43
N TYR A 260 -8.43 17.70 11.76
CA TYR A 260 -9.11 18.93 11.35
C TYR A 260 -9.69 19.70 12.54
N GLN A 261 -10.16 19.00 13.59
CA GLN A 261 -10.68 19.65 14.81
C GLN A 261 -9.57 20.17 15.72
N GLN A 262 -8.37 19.60 15.69
CA GLN A 262 -7.22 20.02 16.49
C GLN A 262 -6.43 21.18 15.88
N ILE A 263 -6.58 21.44 14.56
CA ILE A 263 -5.90 22.55 13.92
C ILE A 263 -6.63 23.85 14.26
N PRO A 264 -5.95 24.86 14.85
CA PRO A 264 -6.56 26.17 15.11
C PRO A 264 -7.17 26.77 13.84
N GLU A 265 -8.31 27.42 13.97
CA GLU A 265 -9.03 28.03 12.84
C GLU A 265 -8.13 28.96 12.01
N SER A 266 -7.22 29.67 12.65
CA SER A 266 -6.22 30.51 11.99
C SER A 266 -5.27 29.74 11.08
N VAL A 267 -4.85 28.54 11.53
CA VAL A 267 -3.98 27.67 10.73
C VAL A 267 -4.76 27.07 9.55
N GLN A 268 -6.02 26.68 9.77
CA GLN A 268 -6.90 26.22 8.68
C GLN A 268 -7.04 27.30 7.59
N LYS A 269 -7.27 28.55 8.00
CA LYS A 269 -7.34 29.70 7.07
C LYS A 269 -6.02 29.92 6.33
N LEU A 270 -4.88 29.75 7.01
CA LEU A 270 -3.56 29.88 6.40
C LEU A 270 -3.35 28.78 5.33
N LEU A 271 -3.65 27.54 5.66
CA LEU A 271 -3.51 26.41 4.75
C LEU A 271 -4.44 26.52 3.53
N ALA A 272 -5.64 27.08 3.71
CA ALA A 272 -6.60 27.26 2.63
C ALA A 272 -6.17 28.26 1.53
N VAL A 273 -5.23 29.16 1.84
CA VAL A 273 -4.70 30.13 0.86
C VAL A 273 -3.35 29.72 0.27
N MET A 274 -2.77 28.63 0.74
CA MET A 274 -1.50 28.08 0.26
C MET A 274 -1.74 26.96 -0.76
N GLU A 275 -0.92 26.94 -1.80
CA GLU A 275 -0.88 25.88 -2.79
C GLU A 275 0.35 24.98 -2.52
N TYR A 276 0.21 23.70 -2.80
CA TYR A 276 1.28 22.74 -2.61
C TYR A 276 2.48 23.07 -3.54
N ASP A 277 3.70 22.84 -3.05
CA ASP A 277 4.97 23.12 -3.74
C ASP A 277 5.23 24.60 -4.12
N ILE A 278 4.42 25.55 -3.63
CA ILE A 278 4.67 26.95 -3.85
C ILE A 278 5.24 27.60 -2.57
N SER A 279 6.39 28.24 -2.72
CA SER A 279 6.99 29.03 -1.64
C SER A 279 6.34 30.42 -1.56
N TYR A 280 5.83 30.77 -0.40
CA TYR A 280 5.22 32.05 -0.15
C TYR A 280 6.09 32.93 0.77
N THR A 281 6.12 34.22 0.50
CA THR A 281 6.61 35.20 1.47
C THR A 281 5.52 35.49 2.52
N GLY A 282 5.92 35.86 3.73
CA GLY A 282 4.96 36.27 4.76
C GLY A 282 4.02 37.41 4.31
N ASN A 283 4.50 38.32 3.48
CA ASN A 283 3.68 39.43 2.94
C ASN A 283 2.63 38.89 1.95
N ALA A 284 2.98 37.96 1.09
CA ALA A 284 2.05 37.34 0.15
C ALA A 284 0.93 36.57 0.87
N LEU A 285 1.26 35.84 1.94
CA LEU A 285 0.27 35.15 2.76
C LEU A 285 -0.66 36.12 3.50
N MET A 286 -0.08 37.21 4.05
CA MET A 286 -0.87 38.24 4.71
C MET A 286 -1.87 38.92 3.74
N GLU A 287 -1.44 39.20 2.51
CA GLU A 287 -2.29 39.75 1.47
C GLU A 287 -3.45 38.81 1.11
N LYS A 288 -3.12 37.52 0.88
CA LYS A 288 -4.14 36.49 0.61
C LYS A 288 -5.16 36.33 1.76
N LEU A 289 -4.71 36.51 3.00
CA LEU A 289 -5.55 36.43 4.22
C LEU A 289 -6.25 37.77 4.56
N GLY A 290 -5.96 38.86 3.85
CA GLY A 290 -6.51 40.17 4.14
C GLY A 290 -5.97 40.79 5.45
N LEU A 291 -4.80 40.38 5.92
CA LEU A 291 -4.21 40.78 7.19
C LEU A 291 -3.30 42.01 7.03
N LYS A 292 -3.42 42.98 7.95
CA LYS A 292 -2.60 44.20 7.96
C LYS A 292 -1.49 44.20 9.01
N SER A 293 -1.62 43.37 10.08
CA SER A 293 -0.69 43.31 11.19
C SER A 293 0.31 42.16 11.01
N ARG A 294 1.58 42.51 10.82
CA ARG A 294 2.67 41.52 10.69
C ARG A 294 2.91 40.71 12.00
N GLU A 295 2.78 41.38 13.12
CA GLU A 295 2.88 40.78 14.43
C GLU A 295 1.70 39.87 14.73
N GLY A 296 0.49 40.28 14.40
CA GLY A 296 -0.73 39.46 14.50
C GLY A 296 -0.67 38.23 13.61
N PHE A 297 -0.19 38.38 12.37
CA PHE A 297 0.02 37.25 11.46
C PHE A 297 1.05 36.23 12.01
N ARG A 298 2.20 36.72 12.49
CA ARG A 298 3.24 35.85 13.05
C ARG A 298 2.75 35.10 14.28
N ARG A 299 2.09 35.77 15.21
CA ARG A 299 1.62 35.21 16.48
C ARG A 299 0.45 34.25 16.33
N ASN A 300 -0.53 34.60 15.50
CA ASN A 300 -1.82 33.90 15.45
C ASN A 300 -1.90 32.88 14.30
N TYR A 301 -1.05 32.98 13.28
CA TYR A 301 -1.08 32.10 12.10
C TYR A 301 0.21 31.31 11.93
N LEU A 302 1.37 31.97 11.84
CA LEU A 302 2.63 31.27 11.55
C LEU A 302 3.12 30.44 12.73
N ARG A 303 3.13 31.01 13.94
CA ARG A 303 3.63 30.30 15.11
C ARG A 303 2.82 29.03 15.41
N PRO A 304 1.48 29.08 15.48
CA PRO A 304 0.67 27.86 15.65
C PRO A 304 0.78 26.86 14.51
N ALA A 305 1.13 27.28 13.31
CA ALA A 305 1.34 26.40 12.16
C ALA A 305 2.72 25.69 12.16
N MET A 306 3.65 26.18 12.97
CA MET A 306 5.02 25.63 13.09
C MET A 306 5.20 24.76 14.35
N GLU A 307 4.27 24.83 15.29
CA GLU A 307 4.20 24.00 16.51
C GLU A 307 3.43 22.69 16.21
#